data_4cf0ae81907b19c348f3af1ad606e14b
#
_entry.id   4cf0ae81907b19c348f3af1ad606e14b
#
_cell.length_a   1.000
_cell.length_b   1.000
_cell.length_c   1.000
_cell.angle_alpha   90.00
_cell.angle_beta   90.00
_cell.angle_gamma   90.00
#
_symmetry.space_group_name_H-M   'P 1'
#
loop_
_entity.id
_entity.type
_entity.pdbx_description
1 polymer ?
#
loop_
_entity_poly.entity_id
_entity_poly.type
_entity_poly.pdbx_seq_one_letter_code
_entity_poly.pdbx_strand_id
1 'polypeptide(L)'
;MDSLKFACLSVSLGLFWSQCAFAQNRAVAVTVDDLPYASASAVSPSDSAVAQEINRKLLAALKRHHTPVTGFVIQRRVGELGIAAGTKILREWTSGEFDLGNHTYSHPDINQLSPAQIEDEIVRGEISFVPLMKQVGKKPEFFRFPMNHTGDTQQKHGQVMAFLTQRGYRLATCTIDNSDYLFNEVYVRMLAEHDSSARRLRMEYLWYTSAEIDYYAGLNKQVFGYESPAVMLLHDNRLNADVIDQLLALFEKKQYKFVSLDGAQSDPAYQIPDTHITKYGPMWGYRWAAERSVKVNGRLEPEPPDWVLRYSEQHEHRR
;
A
#
# COMPACT_ATOMS: atom_id res chain seq x y z
N MET A 1 28.94 -59.89 59.41
CA MET A 1 29.63 -59.31 58.23
C MET A 1 28.54 -58.89 57.25
N ASP A 2 28.01 -57.69 57.44
CA ASP A 2 26.85 -57.17 56.69
C ASP A 2 27.32 -56.24 55.65
N SER A 3 26.97 -56.54 54.39
CA SER A 3 27.30 -55.73 53.24
C SER A 3 26.19 -54.69 53.01
N LEU A 4 26.48 -53.43 53.26
CA LEU A 4 25.62 -52.30 52.91
C LEU A 4 25.70 -52.06 51.40
N LYS A 5 24.56 -52.19 50.69
CA LYS A 5 24.41 -51.79 49.32
C LYS A 5 23.94 -50.33 49.30
N PHE A 6 24.78 -49.42 48.79
CA PHE A 6 24.39 -48.05 48.48
C PHE A 6 23.68 -48.02 47.10
N ALA A 7 22.44 -47.58 47.11
CA ALA A 7 21.71 -47.26 45.87
C ALA A 7 21.94 -45.79 45.53
N CYS A 8 22.61 -45.51 44.38
CA CYS A 8 22.73 -44.20 43.82
C CYS A 8 21.42 -43.83 43.08
N LEU A 9 20.73 -42.84 43.58
CA LEU A 9 19.56 -42.26 42.94
C LEU A 9 20.04 -41.14 42.00
N SER A 10 20.02 -41.39 40.69
CA SER A 10 20.35 -40.39 39.68
C SER A 10 19.12 -39.50 39.41
N VAL A 11 19.14 -38.29 39.91
CA VAL A 11 18.12 -37.27 39.61
C VAL A 11 18.50 -36.63 38.28
N SER A 12 17.79 -36.97 37.19
CA SER A 12 17.91 -36.31 35.90
C SER A 12 17.12 -35.00 35.94
N LEU A 13 17.82 -33.87 36.05
CA LEU A 13 17.23 -32.53 35.85
C LEU A 13 16.95 -32.33 34.37
N GLY A 14 15.70 -32.51 33.95
CA GLY A 14 15.24 -32.14 32.61
C GLY A 14 15.19 -30.62 32.49
N LEU A 15 16.14 -30.03 31.79
CA LEU A 15 16.09 -28.62 31.35
C LEU A 15 14.96 -28.49 30.33
N PHE A 16 13.77 -28.07 30.76
CA PHE A 16 12.74 -27.55 29.88
C PHE A 16 13.21 -26.20 29.31
N TRP A 17 13.76 -26.23 28.11
CA TRP A 17 13.92 -25.02 27.32
C TRP A 17 12.52 -24.58 26.92
N SER A 18 11.95 -23.62 27.67
CA SER A 18 10.80 -22.87 27.25
C SER A 18 11.24 -22.06 26.04
N GLN A 19 10.91 -22.53 24.84
CA GLN A 19 10.97 -21.68 23.64
C GLN A 19 9.92 -20.60 23.83
N CYS A 20 10.32 -19.45 24.37
CA CYS A 20 9.56 -18.22 24.19
C CYS A 20 9.51 -17.99 22.67
N ALA A 21 8.45 -18.45 22.04
CA ALA A 21 8.07 -17.94 20.73
C ALA A 21 7.85 -16.44 20.94
N PHE A 22 8.85 -15.64 20.59
CA PHE A 22 8.64 -14.20 20.43
C PHE A 22 7.50 -14.05 19.43
N ALA A 23 6.32 -13.68 19.92
CA ALA A 23 5.23 -13.29 19.06
C ALA A 23 5.79 -12.21 18.14
N GLN A 24 5.95 -12.54 16.86
CA GLN A 24 6.49 -11.62 15.88
C GLN A 24 5.52 -10.44 15.84
N ASN A 25 5.94 -9.25 16.24
CA ASN A 25 5.11 -8.05 16.21
C ASN A 25 4.95 -7.61 14.76
N ARG A 26 4.09 -8.34 14.03
CA ARG A 26 3.75 -8.01 12.64
C ARG A 26 2.98 -6.70 12.63
N ALA A 27 3.40 -5.75 11.84
CA ALA A 27 2.76 -4.45 11.72
C ALA A 27 2.54 -4.09 10.25
N VAL A 28 1.44 -3.40 9.95
CA VAL A 28 1.12 -2.91 8.62
C VAL A 28 0.53 -1.52 8.69
N ALA A 29 1.04 -0.62 7.85
CA ALA A 29 0.38 0.64 7.53
C ALA A 29 -0.45 0.44 6.26
N VAL A 30 -1.71 0.84 6.32
CA VAL A 30 -2.59 0.86 5.14
C VAL A 30 -2.48 2.23 4.48
N THR A 31 -2.31 2.22 3.16
CA THR A 31 -2.30 3.45 2.34
C THR A 31 -3.25 3.30 1.17
N VAL A 32 -3.88 4.42 0.78
CA VAL A 32 -4.87 4.44 -0.30
C VAL A 32 -4.51 5.53 -1.29
N ASP A 33 -4.16 5.12 -2.50
CA ASP A 33 -3.77 6.03 -3.57
C ASP A 33 -4.98 6.50 -4.38
N ASP A 34 -4.77 7.51 -5.20
CA ASP A 34 -5.71 8.00 -6.20
C ASP A 34 -6.93 8.75 -5.64
N LEU A 35 -6.84 9.29 -4.42
CA LEU A 35 -7.92 10.14 -3.90
C LEU A 35 -8.19 11.36 -4.80
N PRO A 36 -9.45 11.82 -4.87
CA PRO A 36 -10.62 11.35 -4.15
C PRO A 36 -11.41 10.23 -4.85
N TYR A 37 -10.94 9.67 -5.94
CA TYR A 37 -11.58 8.57 -6.64
C TYR A 37 -10.70 7.94 -7.73
N ALA A 38 -10.39 6.66 -7.60
CA ALA A 38 -9.77 5.85 -8.65
C ALA A 38 -10.84 5.23 -9.56
N SER A 39 -11.27 5.98 -10.58
CA SER A 39 -12.26 5.48 -11.54
C SER A 39 -11.69 4.35 -12.39
N ALA A 40 -12.54 3.35 -12.68
CA ALA A 40 -12.28 2.35 -13.73
C ALA A 40 -12.79 2.86 -15.08
N SER A 41 -12.32 2.25 -16.18
CA SER A 41 -12.66 2.67 -17.54
C SER A 41 -14.17 2.65 -17.87
N ALA A 42 -14.92 1.79 -17.18
CA ALA A 42 -16.37 1.65 -17.36
C ALA A 42 -17.20 2.67 -16.56
N VAL A 43 -16.57 3.53 -15.75
CA VAL A 43 -17.26 4.52 -14.90
C VAL A 43 -16.71 5.90 -15.14
N SER A 44 -17.60 6.91 -15.19
CA SER A 44 -17.17 8.29 -15.34
C SER A 44 -16.30 8.77 -14.18
N PRO A 45 -15.14 9.36 -14.42
CA PRO A 45 -14.31 9.95 -13.37
C PRO A 45 -14.98 11.14 -12.67
N SER A 46 -16.06 11.69 -13.23
CA SER A 46 -16.84 12.78 -12.66
C SER A 46 -18.08 12.34 -11.86
N ASP A 47 -18.30 11.03 -11.65
CA ASP A 47 -19.43 10.54 -10.86
C ASP A 47 -19.17 10.73 -9.35
N SER A 48 -19.56 11.92 -8.87
CA SER A 48 -19.38 12.28 -7.47
C SER A 48 -20.22 11.47 -6.49
N ALA A 49 -21.33 10.88 -6.92
CA ALA A 49 -22.18 10.03 -6.07
C ALA A 49 -21.48 8.69 -5.81
N VAL A 50 -20.93 8.07 -6.87
CA VAL A 50 -20.15 6.84 -6.76
C VAL A 50 -18.89 7.09 -5.92
N ALA A 51 -18.16 8.18 -6.17
CA ALA A 51 -16.98 8.52 -5.39
C ALA A 51 -17.30 8.69 -3.88
N GLN A 52 -18.38 9.39 -3.54
CA GLN A 52 -18.81 9.55 -2.16
C GLN A 52 -19.21 8.23 -1.49
N GLU A 53 -19.88 7.34 -2.23
CA GLU A 53 -20.25 6.00 -1.71
C GLU A 53 -18.99 5.16 -1.42
N ILE A 54 -18.03 5.12 -2.33
CA ILE A 54 -16.76 4.41 -2.18
C ILE A 54 -16.02 4.90 -0.95
N ASN A 55 -15.79 6.20 -0.86
CA ASN A 55 -15.07 6.80 0.27
C ASN A 55 -15.79 6.56 1.61
N ARG A 56 -17.12 6.67 1.64
CA ARG A 56 -17.91 6.36 2.84
C ARG A 56 -17.71 4.92 3.31
N LYS A 57 -17.68 3.93 2.39
CA LYS A 57 -17.43 2.53 2.71
C LYS A 57 -16.03 2.30 3.25
N LEU A 58 -15.02 2.81 2.55
CA LEU A 58 -13.62 2.70 2.97
C LEU A 58 -13.41 3.29 4.36
N LEU A 59 -13.79 4.54 4.56
CA LEU A 59 -13.61 5.23 5.83
C LEU A 59 -14.40 4.59 6.98
N ALA A 60 -15.60 4.05 6.71
CA ALA A 60 -16.38 3.34 7.72
C ALA A 60 -15.69 2.04 8.17
N ALA A 61 -15.11 1.27 7.25
CA ALA A 61 -14.37 0.07 7.58
C ALA A 61 -13.07 0.38 8.33
N LEU A 62 -12.27 1.32 7.82
CA LEU A 62 -11.03 1.75 8.47
C LEU A 62 -11.27 2.21 9.93
N LYS A 63 -12.37 2.93 10.17
CA LYS A 63 -12.78 3.32 11.54
C LYS A 63 -13.16 2.11 12.41
N ARG A 64 -13.90 1.15 11.88
CA ARG A 64 -14.30 -0.07 12.64
C ARG A 64 -13.10 -0.91 13.05
N HIS A 65 -12.11 -1.03 12.18
CA HIS A 65 -10.87 -1.79 12.42
C HIS A 65 -9.79 -0.96 13.12
N HIS A 66 -10.09 0.28 13.55
CA HIS A 66 -9.12 1.18 14.18
C HIS A 66 -7.81 1.29 13.39
N THR A 67 -7.92 1.40 12.05
CA THR A 67 -6.79 1.41 11.13
C THR A 67 -6.39 2.83 10.79
N PRO A 68 -5.22 3.32 11.25
CA PRO A 68 -4.65 4.55 10.73
C PRO A 68 -4.39 4.43 9.23
N VAL A 69 -4.65 5.49 8.47
CA VAL A 69 -4.49 5.45 7.01
C VAL A 69 -3.95 6.78 6.48
N THR A 70 -3.10 6.69 5.46
CA THR A 70 -2.69 7.84 4.66
C THR A 70 -3.27 7.69 3.25
N GLY A 71 -4.06 8.68 2.83
CA GLY A 71 -4.61 8.76 1.48
C GLY A 71 -3.78 9.70 0.60
N PHE A 72 -3.42 9.27 -0.62
CA PHE A 72 -2.59 10.04 -1.54
C PHE A 72 -3.43 10.72 -2.62
N VAL A 73 -3.36 12.04 -2.68
CA VAL A 73 -4.27 12.89 -3.46
C VAL A 73 -3.70 13.21 -4.83
N ILE A 74 -4.47 12.90 -5.88
CA ILE A 74 -4.27 13.41 -7.22
C ILE A 74 -5.11 14.69 -7.39
N GLN A 75 -4.46 15.83 -7.44
CA GLN A 75 -5.16 17.12 -7.46
C GLN A 75 -6.13 17.28 -8.63
N ARG A 76 -5.78 16.82 -9.83
CA ARG A 76 -6.64 16.92 -11.03
C ARG A 76 -7.98 16.22 -10.82
N ARG A 77 -8.00 15.08 -10.13
CA ARG A 77 -9.24 14.32 -9.85
C ARG A 77 -10.22 15.07 -8.96
N VAL A 78 -9.71 15.96 -8.09
CA VAL A 78 -10.57 16.87 -7.31
C VAL A 78 -11.39 17.78 -8.23
N GLY A 79 -10.75 18.30 -9.31
CA GLY A 79 -11.42 19.11 -10.32
C GLY A 79 -12.40 18.31 -11.19
N GLU A 80 -12.04 17.08 -11.57
CA GLU A 80 -12.86 16.18 -12.39
C GLU A 80 -14.17 15.80 -11.69
N LEU A 81 -14.15 15.58 -10.36
CA LEU A 81 -15.36 15.37 -9.56
C LEU A 81 -16.16 16.67 -9.29
N GLY A 82 -15.59 17.81 -9.60
CA GLY A 82 -16.04 19.12 -9.13
C GLY A 82 -15.44 19.46 -7.76
N ILE A 83 -14.88 20.68 -7.66
CA ILE A 83 -14.10 21.14 -6.50
C ILE A 83 -14.85 20.94 -5.17
N ALA A 84 -16.14 21.23 -5.11
CA ALA A 84 -16.93 21.08 -3.90
C ALA A 84 -17.06 19.62 -3.44
N ALA A 85 -17.35 18.70 -4.36
CA ALA A 85 -17.49 17.28 -4.09
C ALA A 85 -16.14 16.65 -3.70
N GLY A 86 -15.09 16.88 -4.49
CA GLY A 86 -13.76 16.35 -4.20
C GLY A 86 -13.19 16.87 -2.88
N THR A 87 -13.31 18.18 -2.61
CA THR A 87 -12.87 18.77 -1.33
C THR A 87 -13.66 18.22 -0.13
N LYS A 88 -14.97 17.95 -0.30
CA LYS A 88 -15.76 17.31 0.76
C LYS A 88 -15.21 15.94 1.12
N ILE A 89 -14.93 15.10 0.10
CA ILE A 89 -14.33 13.76 0.32
C ILE A 89 -12.98 13.91 1.04
N LEU A 90 -12.06 14.74 0.53
CA LEU A 90 -10.75 14.91 1.15
C LEU A 90 -10.83 15.37 2.62
N ARG A 91 -11.84 16.18 2.96
CA ARG A 91 -12.05 16.61 4.35
C ARG A 91 -12.38 15.45 5.28
N GLU A 92 -13.11 14.44 4.81
CA GLU A 92 -13.42 13.25 5.60
C GLU A 92 -12.14 12.43 5.91
N TRP A 93 -11.14 12.47 5.00
CA TRP A 93 -9.82 11.85 5.16
C TRP A 93 -8.86 12.63 6.09
N THR A 94 -9.24 13.78 6.62
CA THR A 94 -8.42 14.51 7.61
C THR A 94 -8.84 14.24 9.04
N SER A 95 -9.86 13.41 9.28
CA SER A 95 -10.45 13.17 10.60
C SER A 95 -9.72 12.08 11.39
N GLY A 96 -9.49 12.30 12.68
CA GLY A 96 -8.90 11.30 13.58
C GLY A 96 -7.47 10.92 13.18
N GLU A 97 -7.22 9.63 13.04
CA GLU A 97 -5.91 9.04 12.67
C GLU A 97 -5.71 8.92 11.15
N PHE A 98 -6.51 9.63 10.35
CA PHE A 98 -6.41 9.66 8.91
C PHE A 98 -5.60 10.86 8.44
N ASP A 99 -4.71 10.65 7.48
CA ASP A 99 -3.83 11.67 6.93
C ASP A 99 -3.90 11.71 5.41
N LEU A 100 -3.48 12.85 4.84
CA LEU A 100 -3.36 13.02 3.40
C LEU A 100 -1.91 13.23 2.99
N GLY A 101 -1.52 12.62 1.89
CA GLY A 101 -0.23 12.78 1.23
C GLY A 101 -0.39 13.28 -0.22
N ASN A 102 0.73 13.64 -0.82
CA ASN A 102 0.80 14.14 -2.19
C ASN A 102 1.02 13.00 -3.18
N HIS A 103 0.17 12.93 -4.23
CA HIS A 103 0.30 11.97 -5.34
C HIS A 103 0.38 12.69 -6.69
N THR A 104 0.99 13.87 -6.72
CA THR A 104 1.12 14.77 -7.86
C THR A 104 -0.19 15.46 -8.27
N TYR A 105 -0.08 16.33 -9.26
CA TYR A 105 -1.25 17.00 -9.84
C TYR A 105 -2.05 16.08 -10.75
N SER A 106 -1.39 15.39 -11.70
CA SER A 106 -2.07 14.69 -12.80
C SER A 106 -1.76 13.20 -12.90
N HIS A 107 -0.97 12.64 -11.96
CA HIS A 107 -0.54 11.23 -11.95
C HIS A 107 0.26 10.84 -13.23
N PRO A 108 1.29 11.61 -13.63
CA PRO A 108 2.06 11.29 -14.82
C PRO A 108 3.08 10.18 -14.57
N ASP A 109 3.50 9.50 -15.64
CA ASP A 109 4.76 8.75 -15.58
C ASP A 109 5.92 9.74 -15.50
N ILE A 110 6.54 9.85 -14.33
CA ILE A 110 7.63 10.81 -14.10
C ILE A 110 8.88 10.50 -14.94
N ASN A 111 9.02 9.27 -15.46
CA ASN A 111 10.12 8.93 -16.36
C ASN A 111 10.02 9.73 -17.68
N GLN A 112 8.81 10.15 -18.07
CA GLN A 112 8.56 10.94 -19.26
C GLN A 112 8.77 12.47 -19.06
N LEU A 113 9.00 12.89 -17.81
CA LEU A 113 9.09 14.29 -17.44
C LEU A 113 10.53 14.72 -17.13
N SER A 114 10.81 16.00 -17.34
CA SER A 114 12.00 16.64 -16.78
C SER A 114 11.84 16.87 -15.28
N PRO A 115 12.94 17.01 -14.51
CA PRO A 115 12.87 17.33 -13.07
C PRO A 115 11.99 18.55 -12.77
N ALA A 116 12.11 19.64 -13.53
CA ALA A 116 11.30 20.84 -13.34
C ALA A 116 9.79 20.60 -13.55
N GLN A 117 9.40 19.73 -14.49
CA GLN A 117 8.01 19.34 -14.67
C GLN A 117 7.50 18.48 -13.51
N ILE A 118 8.35 17.60 -12.96
CA ILE A 118 8.01 16.79 -11.77
C ILE A 118 7.82 17.70 -10.56
N GLU A 119 8.68 18.70 -10.37
CA GLU A 119 8.56 19.70 -9.31
C GLU A 119 7.25 20.49 -9.42
N ASP A 120 6.84 20.90 -10.65
CA ASP A 120 5.54 21.56 -10.90
C ASP A 120 4.37 20.61 -10.53
N GLU A 121 4.42 19.36 -10.92
CA GLU A 121 3.43 18.34 -10.57
C GLU A 121 3.29 18.18 -9.04
N ILE A 122 4.39 18.18 -8.31
CA ILE A 122 4.40 18.11 -6.84
C ILE A 122 3.75 19.36 -6.23
N VAL A 123 4.16 20.55 -6.67
CA VAL A 123 3.66 21.83 -6.13
C VAL A 123 2.17 21.99 -6.41
N ARG A 124 1.73 21.71 -7.62
CA ARG A 124 0.32 21.79 -8.00
C ARG A 124 -0.52 20.70 -7.33
N GLY A 125 0.09 19.58 -6.97
CA GLY A 125 -0.55 18.51 -6.21
C GLY A 125 -1.06 18.96 -4.83
N GLU A 126 -0.52 20.05 -4.26
CA GLU A 126 -0.83 20.54 -2.91
C GLU A 126 -2.10 21.38 -2.79
N ILE A 127 -2.67 21.84 -3.89
CA ILE A 127 -3.68 22.93 -3.95
C ILE A 127 -4.88 22.66 -3.02
N SER A 128 -5.46 21.47 -3.07
CA SER A 128 -6.69 21.18 -2.30
C SER A 128 -6.42 20.62 -0.92
N PHE A 129 -5.47 19.69 -0.76
CA PHE A 129 -5.36 18.94 0.49
C PHE A 129 -4.51 19.64 1.56
N VAL A 130 -3.47 20.41 1.17
CA VAL A 130 -2.63 21.12 2.16
C VAL A 130 -3.42 22.12 2.99
N PRO A 131 -4.32 22.95 2.43
CA PRO A 131 -5.18 23.82 3.23
C PRO A 131 -6.09 23.05 4.20
N LEU A 132 -6.61 21.88 3.79
CA LEU A 132 -7.44 21.03 4.64
C LEU A 132 -6.65 20.46 5.83
N MET A 133 -5.45 19.96 5.58
CA MET A 133 -4.55 19.46 6.63
C MET A 133 -4.22 20.56 7.65
N LYS A 134 -3.91 21.78 7.19
CA LYS A 134 -3.65 22.94 8.05
C LYS A 134 -4.84 23.31 8.92
N GLN A 135 -6.08 23.20 8.42
CA GLN A 135 -7.30 23.50 9.19
C GLN A 135 -7.46 22.58 10.40
N VAL A 136 -6.93 21.37 10.36
CA VAL A 136 -6.98 20.40 11.46
C VAL A 136 -5.65 20.30 12.22
N GLY A 137 -4.73 21.25 12.02
CA GLY A 137 -3.43 21.31 12.72
C GLY A 137 -2.41 20.28 12.26
N LYS A 138 -2.62 19.64 11.10
CA LYS A 138 -1.72 18.64 10.52
C LYS A 138 -0.86 19.22 9.41
N LYS A 139 0.26 18.54 9.13
CA LYS A 139 1.13 18.82 7.98
C LYS A 139 1.14 17.60 7.05
N PRO A 140 1.14 17.79 5.72
CA PRO A 140 1.44 16.70 4.81
C PRO A 140 2.92 16.30 4.97
N GLU A 141 3.15 15.04 5.28
CA GLU A 141 4.51 14.53 5.52
C GLU A 141 4.99 13.61 4.41
N PHE A 142 4.06 13.02 3.65
CA PHE A 142 4.38 11.98 2.69
C PHE A 142 4.05 12.36 1.27
N PHE A 143 4.95 11.96 0.38
CA PHE A 143 4.78 11.98 -1.07
C PHE A 143 4.88 10.54 -1.59
N ARG A 144 4.04 10.17 -2.54
CA ARG A 144 4.13 8.91 -3.27
C ARG A 144 4.24 9.17 -4.75
N PHE A 145 5.21 8.51 -5.39
CA PHE A 145 5.36 8.57 -6.83
C PHE A 145 4.26 7.77 -7.54
N PRO A 146 3.64 8.31 -8.59
CA PRO A 146 2.82 7.54 -9.50
C PRO A 146 3.54 6.29 -9.99
N MET A 147 2.85 5.13 -10.03
CA MET A 147 3.40 3.83 -10.47
C MET A 147 4.67 3.39 -9.72
N ASN A 148 4.97 3.98 -8.56
CA ASN A 148 6.23 3.80 -7.82
C ASN A 148 7.50 4.08 -8.66
N HIS A 149 7.40 4.84 -9.76
CA HIS A 149 8.53 5.27 -10.58
C HIS A 149 9.28 6.40 -9.86
N THR A 150 10.53 6.16 -9.45
CA THR A 150 11.32 7.13 -8.68
C THR A 150 12.33 7.91 -9.53
N GLY A 151 12.27 7.75 -10.84
CA GLY A 151 13.20 8.34 -11.81
C GLY A 151 14.10 7.27 -12.44
N ASP A 152 14.20 7.33 -13.76
CA ASP A 152 14.91 6.37 -14.62
C ASP A 152 16.41 6.67 -14.78
N THR A 153 16.89 7.76 -14.22
CA THR A 153 18.32 8.14 -14.19
C THR A 153 18.73 8.63 -12.80
N GLN A 154 19.99 8.41 -12.45
CA GLN A 154 20.58 8.88 -11.17
C GLN A 154 20.38 10.39 -10.97
N GLN A 155 20.54 11.17 -12.03
CA GLN A 155 20.38 12.62 -11.99
C GLN A 155 18.92 13.01 -11.68
N LYS A 156 17.94 12.45 -12.41
CA LYS A 156 16.51 12.73 -12.22
C LYS A 156 16.08 12.33 -10.81
N HIS A 157 16.39 11.09 -10.41
CA HIS A 157 16.09 10.59 -9.07
C HIS A 157 16.67 11.51 -7.98
N GLY A 158 17.97 11.82 -8.04
CA GLY A 158 18.63 12.66 -7.04
C GLY A 158 18.06 14.08 -6.95
N GLN A 159 17.75 14.71 -8.09
CA GLN A 159 17.14 16.05 -8.12
C GLN A 159 15.74 16.06 -7.50
N VAL A 160 14.90 15.10 -7.87
CA VAL A 160 13.52 15.03 -7.34
C VAL A 160 13.51 14.69 -5.85
N MET A 161 14.36 13.76 -5.40
CA MET A 161 14.48 13.45 -3.98
C MET A 161 14.99 14.64 -3.14
N ALA A 162 15.94 15.41 -3.66
CA ALA A 162 16.40 16.65 -3.02
C ALA A 162 15.28 17.68 -2.91
N PHE A 163 14.48 17.85 -3.97
CA PHE A 163 13.31 18.74 -3.96
C PHE A 163 12.25 18.32 -2.94
N LEU A 164 11.90 17.02 -2.88
CA LEU A 164 10.97 16.49 -1.88
C LEU A 164 11.45 16.78 -0.46
N THR A 165 12.75 16.52 -0.19
CA THR A 165 13.38 16.79 1.10
C THR A 165 13.32 18.28 1.47
N GLN A 166 13.63 19.18 0.53
CA GLN A 166 13.56 20.62 0.74
C GLN A 166 12.13 21.08 1.08
N ARG A 167 11.10 20.43 0.52
CA ARG A 167 9.69 20.70 0.82
C ARG A 167 9.20 20.04 2.11
N GLY A 168 10.03 19.24 2.76
CA GLY A 168 9.69 18.52 4.00
C GLY A 168 8.89 17.24 3.77
N TYR A 169 8.89 16.69 2.55
CA TYR A 169 8.29 15.40 2.25
C TYR A 169 9.27 14.26 2.52
N ARG A 170 8.72 13.18 3.05
CA ARG A 170 9.31 11.84 3.06
C ARG A 170 8.65 10.99 1.96
N LEU A 171 9.41 10.10 1.37
CA LEU A 171 8.87 9.17 0.39
C LEU A 171 8.02 8.11 1.10
N ALA A 172 6.76 7.98 0.69
CA ALA A 172 5.89 6.89 1.10
C ALA A 172 6.21 5.65 0.26
N THR A 173 6.88 4.69 0.85
CA THR A 173 7.26 3.44 0.19
C THR A 173 6.12 2.43 0.20
N CYS A 174 6.10 1.49 -0.74
CA CYS A 174 5.15 0.38 -0.78
C CYS A 174 5.90 -0.94 -0.66
N THR A 175 5.46 -1.83 0.22
CA THR A 175 6.07 -3.15 0.40
C THR A 175 5.14 -4.30 0.06
N ILE A 176 3.85 -4.03 -0.07
CA ILE A 176 2.84 -4.99 -0.54
C ILE A 176 1.99 -4.31 -1.61
N ASP A 177 1.90 -4.91 -2.78
CA ASP A 177 0.93 -4.61 -3.82
C ASP A 177 0.02 -5.84 -4.01
N ASN A 178 -1.21 -5.63 -4.38
CA ASN A 178 -2.18 -6.70 -4.66
C ASN A 178 -2.91 -6.51 -5.98
N SER A 179 -2.36 -5.70 -6.86
CA SER A 179 -2.89 -5.45 -8.21
C SER A 179 -4.38 -5.08 -8.23
N ASP A 180 -4.86 -4.40 -7.20
CA ASP A 180 -6.27 -4.08 -7.02
C ASP A 180 -6.86 -3.27 -8.19
N TYR A 181 -6.06 -2.44 -8.84
CA TYR A 181 -6.45 -1.66 -10.02
C TYR A 181 -6.86 -2.58 -11.19
N LEU A 182 -6.12 -3.69 -11.38
CA LEU A 182 -6.41 -4.68 -12.41
C LEU A 182 -7.72 -5.43 -12.13
N PHE A 183 -7.87 -5.94 -10.90
CA PHE A 183 -9.10 -6.61 -10.47
C PHE A 183 -10.30 -5.66 -10.48
N ASN A 184 -10.10 -4.39 -10.10
CA ASN A 184 -11.16 -3.39 -10.10
C ASN A 184 -11.68 -3.09 -11.51
N GLU A 185 -10.81 -3.01 -12.52
CA GLU A 185 -11.22 -2.81 -13.91
C GLU A 185 -12.18 -3.91 -14.37
N VAL A 186 -11.85 -5.16 -14.08
CA VAL A 186 -12.70 -6.32 -14.37
C VAL A 186 -13.97 -6.29 -13.54
N TYR A 187 -13.87 -6.00 -12.24
CA TYR A 187 -15.00 -5.98 -11.32
C TYR A 187 -16.07 -4.98 -11.69
N VAL A 188 -15.68 -3.73 -11.98
CA VAL A 188 -16.60 -2.67 -12.34
C VAL A 188 -17.35 -2.99 -13.63
N ARG A 189 -16.67 -3.58 -14.60
CA ARG A 189 -17.27 -4.02 -15.85
C ARG A 189 -18.29 -5.16 -15.63
N MET A 190 -17.93 -6.16 -14.84
CA MET A 190 -18.86 -7.24 -14.47
C MET A 190 -20.11 -6.70 -13.77
N LEU A 191 -19.95 -5.69 -12.91
CA LEU A 191 -21.11 -5.03 -12.28
C LEU A 191 -22.00 -4.33 -13.29
N ALA A 192 -21.42 -3.63 -14.27
CA ALA A 192 -22.15 -2.93 -15.32
C ALA A 192 -22.91 -3.92 -16.25
N GLU A 193 -22.35 -5.09 -16.48
CA GLU A 193 -22.94 -6.18 -17.29
C GLU A 193 -23.88 -7.10 -16.48
N HIS A 194 -24.06 -6.86 -15.18
CA HIS A 194 -24.80 -7.73 -14.25
C HIS A 194 -24.28 -9.17 -14.21
N ASP A 195 -22.96 -9.35 -14.42
CA ASP A 195 -22.34 -10.67 -14.39
C ASP A 195 -22.21 -11.19 -12.95
N SER A 196 -22.84 -12.34 -12.70
CA SER A 196 -22.80 -13.00 -11.39
C SER A 196 -21.39 -13.43 -10.94
N SER A 197 -20.43 -13.51 -11.86
CA SER A 197 -19.03 -13.84 -11.61
C SER A 197 -18.32 -12.76 -10.78
N ALA A 198 -18.88 -11.55 -10.66
CA ALA A 198 -18.37 -10.49 -9.79
C ALA A 198 -18.16 -10.96 -8.33
N ARG A 199 -19.01 -11.87 -7.84
CA ARG A 199 -18.84 -12.49 -6.51
C ARG A 199 -17.60 -13.38 -6.44
N ARG A 200 -17.37 -14.19 -7.47
CA ARG A 200 -16.18 -15.05 -7.58
C ARG A 200 -14.92 -14.21 -7.62
N LEU A 201 -14.91 -13.15 -8.43
CA LEU A 201 -13.77 -12.25 -8.54
C LEU A 201 -13.37 -11.66 -7.19
N ARG A 202 -14.33 -11.19 -6.37
CA ARG A 202 -14.02 -10.69 -5.01
C ARG A 202 -13.36 -11.75 -4.13
N MET A 203 -13.78 -13.01 -4.21
CA MET A 203 -13.18 -14.09 -3.44
C MET A 203 -11.76 -14.40 -3.91
N GLU A 204 -11.53 -14.43 -5.21
CA GLU A 204 -10.20 -14.66 -5.79
C GLU A 204 -9.25 -13.48 -5.50
N TYR A 205 -9.74 -12.25 -5.53
CA TYR A 205 -8.97 -11.07 -5.13
C TYR A 205 -8.51 -11.16 -3.66
N LEU A 206 -9.39 -11.52 -2.74
CA LEU A 206 -9.04 -11.70 -1.33
C LEU A 206 -8.06 -12.87 -1.12
N TRP A 207 -8.21 -13.96 -1.85
CA TRP A 207 -7.26 -15.06 -1.82
C TRP A 207 -5.89 -14.64 -2.34
N TYR A 208 -5.84 -13.96 -3.49
CA TYR A 208 -4.63 -13.42 -4.09
C TYR A 208 -3.95 -12.43 -3.14
N THR A 209 -4.69 -11.47 -2.58
CA THR A 209 -4.17 -10.54 -1.57
C THR A 209 -3.56 -11.26 -0.37
N SER A 210 -4.20 -12.36 0.09
CA SER A 210 -3.64 -13.16 1.20
C SER A 210 -2.30 -13.79 0.83
N ALA A 211 -2.14 -14.26 -0.41
CA ALA A 211 -0.90 -14.84 -0.91
C ALA A 211 0.20 -13.77 -1.04
N GLU A 212 -0.14 -12.57 -1.54
CA GLU A 212 0.78 -11.44 -1.64
C GLU A 212 1.30 -10.98 -0.27
N ILE A 213 0.44 -10.91 0.74
CA ILE A 213 0.85 -10.60 2.12
C ILE A 213 1.92 -11.59 2.60
N ASP A 214 1.71 -12.89 2.37
CA ASP A 214 2.66 -13.92 2.79
C ASP A 214 3.97 -13.87 1.99
N TYR A 215 3.86 -13.61 0.68
CA TYR A 215 5.02 -13.50 -0.20
C TYR A 215 5.93 -12.34 0.21
N TYR A 216 5.38 -11.14 0.33
CA TYR A 216 6.18 -9.96 0.67
C TYR A 216 6.72 -10.00 2.11
N ALA A 217 5.99 -10.59 3.05
CA ALA A 217 6.51 -10.87 4.38
C ALA A 217 7.73 -11.79 4.34
N GLY A 218 7.66 -12.86 3.52
CA GLY A 218 8.77 -13.77 3.27
C GLY A 218 9.96 -13.08 2.61
N LEU A 219 9.71 -12.25 1.59
CA LEU A 219 10.72 -11.45 0.89
C LEU A 219 11.46 -10.52 1.87
N ASN A 220 10.74 -9.74 2.67
CA ASN A 220 11.34 -8.82 3.63
C ASN A 220 12.15 -9.57 4.69
N LYS A 221 11.64 -10.72 5.17
CA LYS A 221 12.38 -11.58 6.09
C LYS A 221 13.67 -12.14 5.48
N GLN A 222 13.66 -12.48 4.19
CA GLN A 222 14.86 -12.93 3.49
C GLN A 222 15.89 -11.79 3.39
N VAL A 223 15.44 -10.55 3.17
CA VAL A 223 16.34 -9.39 3.02
C VAL A 223 16.95 -8.94 4.33
N PHE A 224 16.17 -8.94 5.43
CA PHE A 224 16.57 -8.35 6.71
C PHE A 224 16.88 -9.37 7.83
N GLY A 225 16.46 -10.62 7.68
CA GLY A 225 16.47 -11.62 8.76
C GLY A 225 15.27 -11.51 9.71
N TYR A 226 14.42 -10.49 9.55
CA TYR A 226 13.17 -10.29 10.27
C TYR A 226 12.10 -9.73 9.32
N GLU A 227 10.83 -9.79 9.73
CA GLU A 227 9.72 -9.18 9.00
C GLU A 227 9.61 -7.70 9.41
N SER A 228 10.06 -6.79 8.54
CA SER A 228 9.86 -5.36 8.76
C SER A 228 8.37 -4.99 8.69
N PRO A 229 7.91 -3.93 9.40
CA PRO A 229 6.56 -3.42 9.22
C PRO A 229 6.23 -3.22 7.74
N ALA A 230 5.06 -3.66 7.34
CA ALA A 230 4.63 -3.58 5.95
C ALA A 230 3.93 -2.24 5.65
N VAL A 231 3.96 -1.82 4.38
CA VAL A 231 3.14 -0.73 3.85
C VAL A 231 2.32 -1.29 2.70
N MET A 232 1.01 -1.40 2.93
CA MET A 232 0.04 -1.90 1.95
C MET A 232 -0.39 -0.78 1.02
N LEU A 233 -0.29 -1.03 -0.27
CA LEU A 233 -0.82 -0.18 -1.33
C LEU A 233 -2.23 -0.63 -1.70
N LEU A 234 -3.20 0.27 -1.60
CA LEU A 234 -4.56 0.14 -2.12
C LEU A 234 -4.90 1.38 -2.93
N HIS A 235 -5.92 1.30 -3.78
CA HIS A 235 -6.48 2.46 -4.47
C HIS A 235 -7.92 2.75 -3.99
N ASP A 236 -8.32 4.02 -4.07
CA ASP A 236 -9.68 4.48 -3.74
C ASP A 236 -10.68 4.04 -4.84
N ASN A 237 -10.96 2.74 -4.92
CA ASN A 237 -11.72 2.12 -5.97
C ASN A 237 -12.93 1.31 -5.46
N ARG A 238 -13.80 0.91 -6.41
CA ARG A 238 -15.05 0.20 -6.11
C ARG A 238 -14.83 -1.16 -5.48
N LEU A 239 -13.87 -1.93 -6.00
CA LEU A 239 -13.59 -3.27 -5.48
C LEU A 239 -13.14 -3.21 -4.02
N ASN A 240 -12.16 -2.35 -3.72
CA ASN A 240 -11.69 -2.17 -2.35
C ASN A 240 -12.82 -1.72 -1.44
N ALA A 241 -13.65 -0.76 -1.85
CA ALA A 241 -14.79 -0.31 -1.06
C ALA A 241 -15.79 -1.43 -0.73
N ASP A 242 -15.96 -2.40 -1.62
CA ASP A 242 -16.90 -3.50 -1.43
C ASP A 242 -16.32 -4.69 -0.62
N VAL A 243 -14.98 -4.76 -0.44
CA VAL A 243 -14.33 -5.88 0.28
C VAL A 243 -13.39 -5.44 1.42
N ILE A 244 -13.30 -4.15 1.71
CA ILE A 244 -12.31 -3.61 2.66
C ILE A 244 -12.38 -4.25 4.06
N ASP A 245 -13.58 -4.54 4.58
CA ASP A 245 -13.72 -5.25 5.86
C ASP A 245 -13.04 -6.61 5.84
N GLN A 246 -13.25 -7.39 4.77
CA GLN A 246 -12.64 -8.70 4.61
C GLN A 246 -11.13 -8.59 4.41
N LEU A 247 -10.68 -7.56 3.70
CA LEU A 247 -9.26 -7.31 3.46
C LEU A 247 -8.53 -6.97 4.77
N LEU A 248 -9.10 -6.07 5.58
CA LEU A 248 -8.54 -5.74 6.90
C LEU A 248 -8.54 -6.96 7.82
N ALA A 249 -9.64 -7.75 7.82
CA ALA A 249 -9.71 -8.99 8.57
C ALA A 249 -8.66 -10.04 8.16
N LEU A 250 -8.15 -10.03 6.91
CA LEU A 250 -7.01 -10.88 6.51
C LEU A 250 -5.75 -10.52 7.29
N PHE A 251 -5.45 -9.23 7.44
CA PHE A 251 -4.31 -8.77 8.24
C PHE A 251 -4.46 -9.15 9.71
N GLU A 252 -5.64 -8.94 10.30
CA GLU A 252 -5.93 -9.33 11.69
C GLU A 252 -5.76 -10.83 11.90
N LYS A 253 -6.31 -11.66 11.00
CA LYS A 253 -6.16 -13.12 11.02
C LYS A 253 -4.70 -13.55 10.92
N LYS A 254 -3.87 -12.81 10.18
CA LYS A 254 -2.42 -13.02 10.06
C LYS A 254 -1.65 -12.35 11.20
N GLN A 255 -2.34 -11.85 12.23
CA GLN A 255 -1.78 -11.25 13.45
C GLN A 255 -1.00 -9.94 13.21
N TYR A 256 -1.34 -9.18 12.18
CA TYR A 256 -0.81 -7.83 12.00
C TYR A 256 -1.53 -6.84 12.90
N LYS A 257 -0.77 -5.89 13.42
CA LYS A 257 -1.28 -4.66 14.05
C LYS A 257 -1.29 -3.54 13.01
N PHE A 258 -2.39 -2.81 12.93
CA PHE A 258 -2.44 -1.61 12.13
C PHE A 258 -1.68 -0.48 12.82
N VAL A 259 -0.80 0.18 12.07
CA VAL A 259 0.01 1.31 12.52
C VAL A 259 -0.07 2.44 11.49
N SER A 260 0.30 3.67 11.89
CA SER A 260 0.42 4.77 10.94
C SER A 260 1.57 4.53 9.96
N LEU A 261 1.56 5.22 8.82
CA LEU A 261 2.66 5.16 7.85
C LEU A 261 3.98 5.63 8.49
N ASP A 262 3.92 6.68 9.31
CA ASP A 262 5.07 7.13 10.10
C ASP A 262 5.58 6.03 11.05
N GLY A 263 4.67 5.37 11.76
CA GLY A 263 5.00 4.25 12.64
C GLY A 263 5.65 3.08 11.91
N ALA A 264 5.14 2.70 10.73
CA ALA A 264 5.76 1.66 9.92
C ALA A 264 7.14 2.07 9.40
N GLN A 265 7.27 3.28 8.84
CA GLN A 265 8.52 3.78 8.27
C GLN A 265 9.55 4.27 9.30
N SER A 266 9.26 4.18 10.60
CA SER A 266 10.24 4.37 11.67
C SER A 266 11.20 3.18 11.82
N ASP A 267 10.88 2.02 11.24
CA ASP A 267 11.76 0.84 11.25
C ASP A 267 13.07 1.11 10.49
N PRO A 268 14.21 0.58 10.97
CA PRO A 268 15.52 0.77 10.31
C PRO A 268 15.56 0.32 8.84
N ALA A 269 14.72 -0.60 8.41
CA ALA A 269 14.62 -1.02 7.01
C ALA A 269 14.34 0.17 6.07
N TYR A 270 13.51 1.12 6.51
CA TYR A 270 13.12 2.30 5.74
C TYR A 270 14.16 3.42 5.73
N GLN A 271 15.24 3.27 6.49
CA GLN A 271 16.37 4.21 6.49
C GLN A 271 17.43 3.85 5.44
N ILE A 272 17.28 2.72 4.76
CA ILE A 272 18.18 2.30 3.68
C ILE A 272 17.99 3.26 2.50
N PRO A 273 19.07 3.91 2.00
CA PRO A 273 18.98 4.76 0.83
C PRO A 273 18.44 4.00 -0.39
N ASP A 274 17.54 4.63 -1.15
CA ASP A 274 17.09 4.10 -2.44
C ASP A 274 18.06 4.57 -3.53
N THR A 275 19.08 3.75 -3.84
CA THR A 275 20.02 4.00 -4.93
C THR A 275 19.72 3.15 -6.18
N HIS A 276 18.72 2.28 -6.09
CA HIS A 276 18.32 1.39 -7.16
C HIS A 276 17.57 2.14 -8.28
N ILE A 277 18.29 2.50 -9.33
CA ILE A 277 17.74 3.22 -10.49
C ILE A 277 17.13 2.25 -11.48
N THR A 278 15.85 2.45 -11.76
CA THR A 278 15.09 1.63 -12.71
C THR A 278 13.95 2.45 -13.32
N LYS A 279 13.56 2.10 -14.54
CA LYS A 279 12.37 2.65 -15.18
C LYS A 279 11.05 2.03 -14.69
N TYR A 280 11.13 1.00 -13.87
CA TYR A 280 9.98 0.31 -13.28
C TYR A 280 9.75 0.75 -11.84
N GLY A 281 8.59 0.40 -11.29
CA GLY A 281 8.20 0.66 -9.90
C GLY A 281 8.12 -0.61 -9.04
N PRO A 282 9.23 -1.36 -8.86
CA PRO A 282 9.17 -2.56 -8.03
C PRO A 282 8.88 -2.22 -6.58
N MET A 283 8.19 -3.12 -5.87
CA MET A 283 7.96 -3.00 -4.44
C MET A 283 9.28 -2.89 -3.66
N TRP A 284 9.26 -2.19 -2.54
CA TRP A 284 10.47 -1.83 -1.80
C TRP A 284 11.29 -3.03 -1.33
N GLY A 285 10.66 -4.19 -1.07
CA GLY A 285 11.39 -5.42 -0.78
C GLY A 285 12.43 -5.79 -1.84
N TYR A 286 12.11 -5.57 -3.12
CA TYR A 286 13.06 -5.80 -4.23
C TYR A 286 14.16 -4.75 -4.29
N ARG A 287 13.83 -3.47 -4.04
CA ARG A 287 14.83 -2.39 -3.98
C ARG A 287 15.82 -2.65 -2.86
N TRP A 288 15.36 -3.00 -1.67
CA TRP A 288 16.20 -3.36 -0.54
C TRP A 288 17.05 -4.60 -0.81
N ALA A 289 16.50 -5.61 -1.50
CA ALA A 289 17.27 -6.79 -1.90
C ALA A 289 18.45 -6.41 -2.80
N ALA A 290 18.20 -5.52 -3.79
CA ALA A 290 19.24 -5.01 -4.68
C ALA A 290 20.32 -4.23 -3.90
N GLU A 291 19.94 -3.28 -3.03
CA GLU A 291 20.86 -2.49 -2.20
C GLU A 291 21.73 -3.35 -1.29
N ARG A 292 21.17 -4.41 -0.74
CA ARG A 292 21.87 -5.33 0.16
C ARG A 292 22.53 -6.49 -0.56
N SER A 293 22.50 -6.53 -1.89
CA SER A 293 23.00 -7.64 -2.71
C SER A 293 22.44 -9.02 -2.31
N VAL A 294 21.19 -9.06 -1.85
CA VAL A 294 20.47 -10.29 -1.52
C VAL A 294 19.79 -10.82 -2.78
N LYS A 295 20.09 -12.07 -3.13
CA LYS A 295 19.43 -12.73 -4.27
C LYS A 295 18.02 -13.16 -3.87
N VAL A 296 17.02 -12.66 -4.56
CA VAL A 296 15.61 -13.00 -4.40
C VAL A 296 15.06 -13.60 -5.69
N ASN A 297 14.05 -14.47 -5.58
CA ASN A 297 13.42 -15.09 -6.73
C ASN A 297 12.03 -14.50 -6.97
N GLY A 298 11.94 -13.44 -7.76
CA GLY A 298 10.68 -12.77 -8.11
C GLY A 298 9.67 -13.66 -8.86
N ARG A 299 10.09 -14.82 -9.41
CA ARG A 299 9.15 -15.76 -10.05
C ARG A 299 8.23 -16.49 -9.06
N LEU A 300 8.49 -16.36 -7.77
CA LEU A 300 7.65 -16.91 -6.71
C LEU A 300 6.56 -15.93 -6.26
N GLU A 301 6.60 -14.69 -6.74
CA GLU A 301 5.52 -13.73 -6.53
C GLU A 301 4.24 -14.28 -7.14
N PRO A 302 3.12 -14.28 -6.39
CA PRO A 302 1.85 -14.71 -6.95
C PRO A 302 1.45 -13.85 -8.15
N GLU A 303 0.80 -14.47 -9.11
CA GLU A 303 0.23 -13.75 -10.25
C GLU A 303 -1.30 -13.70 -10.13
N PRO A 304 -1.93 -12.63 -10.58
CA PRO A 304 -3.39 -12.61 -10.72
C PRO A 304 -3.88 -13.80 -11.55
N PRO A 305 -5.07 -14.36 -11.28
CA PRO A 305 -5.58 -15.48 -12.05
C PRO A 305 -5.61 -15.18 -13.56
N ASP A 306 -5.15 -16.11 -14.38
CA ASP A 306 -5.08 -15.97 -15.86
C ASP A 306 -6.37 -15.45 -16.49
N TRP A 307 -7.54 -15.80 -15.95
CA TRP A 307 -8.79 -15.35 -16.52
C TRP A 307 -9.06 -13.86 -16.24
N VAL A 308 -8.54 -13.32 -15.12
CA VAL A 308 -8.59 -11.88 -14.80
C VAL A 308 -7.71 -11.12 -15.76
N LEU A 309 -6.48 -11.61 -15.99
CA LEU A 309 -5.53 -11.01 -16.95
C LEU A 309 -6.13 -11.00 -18.36
N ARG A 310 -6.64 -12.14 -18.83
CA ARG A 310 -7.27 -12.23 -20.17
C ARG A 310 -8.51 -11.34 -20.30
N TYR A 311 -9.31 -11.22 -19.26
CA TYR A 311 -10.48 -10.35 -19.29
C TYR A 311 -10.08 -8.89 -19.41
N SER A 312 -9.04 -8.45 -18.70
CA SER A 312 -8.48 -7.11 -18.80
C SER A 312 -7.96 -6.83 -20.21
N GLU A 313 -7.10 -7.68 -20.76
CA GLU A 313 -6.50 -7.55 -22.10
C GLU A 313 -7.53 -7.46 -23.23
N GLN A 314 -8.57 -8.31 -23.20
CA GLN A 314 -9.61 -8.35 -24.23
C GLN A 314 -10.37 -7.03 -24.36
N HIS A 315 -10.32 -6.19 -23.32
CA HIS A 315 -11.07 -4.95 -23.27
C HIS A 315 -10.19 -3.71 -23.38
N GLU A 316 -8.87 -3.81 -23.24
CA GLU A 316 -7.92 -2.75 -23.57
C GLU A 316 -7.86 -2.48 -25.10
N HIS A 317 -7.96 -3.53 -25.90
CA HIS A 317 -7.91 -3.45 -27.38
C HIS A 317 -9.21 -2.94 -28.05
N ARG A 318 -10.24 -2.65 -27.28
CA ARG A 318 -11.52 -2.09 -27.81
C ARG A 318 -11.64 -0.57 -27.67
N ARG A 319 -10.56 0.12 -27.34
CA ARG A 319 -10.48 1.59 -27.24
C ARG A 319 -9.97 2.25 -28.52
#